data_ca03525846196d7fae6640b38a926798
#
_entry.id   ca03525846196d7fae6640b38a926798
#
_cell.length_a   1.000
_cell.length_b   1.000
_cell.length_c   1.000
_cell.angle_alpha   90.00
_cell.angle_beta   90.00
_cell.angle_gamma   90.00
#
_symmetry.space_group_name_H-M   'P 1'
#
loop_
_entity.id
_entity.type
_entity.pdbx_description
1 polymer ?
#
loop_
_entity_poly.entity_id
_entity_poly.type
_entity_poly.pdbx_seq_one_letter_code
_entity_poly.pdbx_strand_id
1 'polypeptide(L)'
;RQKIQSDRTEARFAGLLVCLFRREEESCMNKFKEQAMKVVFMVAACASVLAVFLICLFLFANGLPAIAKIGPVKFLLGTTWKPSNDKFGIFPMIIASIYVTGGAILIGVPIALFTSVFMARYCPQKIYRPLKSGIELMAGVPSIVYGFFGLVLMVPLIRSTFGGTGTSWLAASLLLGIMILPTIIGVSESALRAVPETYYEGALALGATHIQTIFKVIVPAAHSGIITAVVLGCGRAIGEAMAISLVAGSAVNFPLPFN
;
A
#
# COMPACT_ATOMS: atom_id res chain seq x y z
N ARG A 1 16.49 -45.26 -57.94
CA ARG A 1 16.33 -45.10 -56.47
C ARG A 1 17.31 -44.08 -55.86
N GLN A 2 18.54 -43.96 -56.33
CA GLN A 2 19.52 -42.97 -55.80
C GLN A 2 19.16 -41.52 -56.04
N LYS A 3 18.54 -41.14 -57.19
CA LYS A 3 18.15 -39.76 -57.54
C LYS A 3 17.04 -39.21 -56.63
N ILE A 4 16.12 -40.05 -56.18
CA ILE A 4 15.02 -39.70 -55.26
C ILE A 4 15.51 -39.45 -53.81
N GLN A 5 16.62 -40.11 -53.45
CA GLN A 5 17.21 -39.93 -52.10
C GLN A 5 18.05 -38.66 -52.02
N SER A 6 18.70 -38.23 -53.13
CA SER A 6 19.42 -36.95 -53.22
C SER A 6 18.48 -35.75 -53.13
N ASP A 7 17.34 -35.78 -53.81
CA ASP A 7 16.33 -34.69 -53.78
C ASP A 7 15.71 -34.51 -52.42
N ARG A 8 15.52 -35.61 -51.67
CA ARG A 8 14.97 -35.54 -50.26
C ARG A 8 15.99 -34.96 -49.28
N THR A 9 17.28 -35.19 -49.49
CA THR A 9 18.35 -34.63 -48.67
C THR A 9 18.53 -33.14 -48.93
N GLU A 10 18.49 -32.70 -50.16
CA GLU A 10 18.55 -31.28 -50.50
C GLU A 10 17.34 -30.50 -50.00
N ALA A 11 16.12 -31.03 -50.12
CA ALA A 11 14.91 -30.43 -49.56
C ALA A 11 14.95 -30.30 -48.04
N ARG A 12 15.55 -31.28 -47.33
CA ARG A 12 15.75 -31.20 -45.88
C ARG A 12 16.80 -30.17 -45.46
N PHE A 13 17.90 -30.05 -46.25
CA PHE A 13 18.94 -29.05 -46.03
C PHE A 13 18.41 -27.64 -46.30
N ALA A 14 17.63 -27.42 -47.34
CA ALA A 14 16.99 -26.14 -47.61
C ALA A 14 15.97 -25.74 -46.52
N GLY A 15 15.16 -26.69 -46.02
CA GLY A 15 14.26 -26.47 -44.91
C GLY A 15 14.97 -26.11 -43.61
N LEU A 16 16.11 -26.76 -43.31
CA LEU A 16 16.93 -26.49 -42.14
C LEU A 16 17.59 -25.10 -42.21
N LEU A 17 18.12 -24.72 -43.39
CA LEU A 17 18.67 -23.40 -43.62
C LEU A 17 17.61 -22.28 -43.44
N VAL A 18 16.43 -22.45 -44.02
CA VAL A 18 15.33 -21.48 -43.86
C VAL A 18 14.92 -21.35 -42.41
N CYS A 19 14.89 -22.46 -41.64
CA CYS A 19 14.55 -22.46 -40.21
C CYS A 19 15.64 -21.77 -39.37
N LEU A 20 16.92 -21.93 -39.73
CA LEU A 20 18.05 -21.26 -39.07
C LEU A 20 18.05 -19.76 -39.34
N PHE A 21 17.85 -19.35 -40.62
CA PHE A 21 17.75 -17.94 -40.97
C PHE A 21 16.56 -17.24 -40.30
N ARG A 22 15.41 -17.90 -40.25
CA ARG A 22 14.22 -17.37 -39.53
C ARG A 22 14.48 -17.23 -38.03
N ARG A 23 15.20 -18.15 -37.41
CA ARG A 23 15.57 -18.12 -36.02
C ARG A 23 16.55 -17.00 -35.67
N GLU A 24 17.48 -16.68 -36.60
CA GLU A 24 18.40 -15.56 -36.44
C GLU A 24 17.69 -14.20 -36.57
N GLU A 25 16.77 -14.07 -37.53
CA GLU A 25 15.98 -12.84 -37.69
C GLU A 25 15.04 -12.58 -36.48
N GLU A 26 14.37 -13.61 -35.98
CA GLU A 26 13.55 -13.51 -34.75
C GLU A 26 14.40 -13.18 -33.52
N SER A 27 15.61 -13.71 -33.41
CA SER A 27 16.53 -13.41 -32.32
C SER A 27 17.06 -11.98 -32.38
N CYS A 28 17.36 -11.46 -33.59
CA CYS A 28 17.83 -10.08 -33.78
C CYS A 28 16.71 -9.07 -33.53
N MET A 29 15.51 -9.33 -34.02
CA MET A 29 14.32 -8.49 -33.83
C MET A 29 13.89 -8.46 -32.36
N ASN A 30 14.00 -9.59 -31.65
CA ASN A 30 13.75 -9.64 -30.20
C ASN A 30 14.78 -8.84 -29.40
N LYS A 31 16.07 -8.91 -29.76
CA LYS A 31 17.13 -8.12 -29.11
C LYS A 31 16.92 -6.61 -29.34
N PHE A 32 16.52 -6.19 -30.54
CA PHE A 32 16.24 -4.78 -30.79
C PHE A 32 15.03 -4.29 -30.02
N LYS A 33 13.94 -5.07 -29.98
CA LYS A 33 12.75 -4.75 -29.15
C LYS A 33 13.09 -4.71 -27.66
N GLU A 34 13.88 -5.65 -27.17
CA GLU A 34 14.33 -5.68 -25.77
C GLU A 34 15.17 -4.45 -25.42
N GLN A 35 16.07 -4.04 -26.31
CA GLN A 35 16.92 -2.88 -26.11
C GLN A 35 16.11 -1.57 -26.18
N ALA A 36 15.16 -1.47 -27.11
CA ALA A 36 14.23 -0.36 -27.19
C ALA A 36 13.36 -0.24 -25.91
N MET A 37 12.83 -1.38 -25.43
CA MET A 37 12.07 -1.40 -24.18
C MET A 37 12.92 -1.02 -22.96
N LYS A 38 14.17 -1.47 -22.87
CA LYS A 38 15.10 -1.03 -21.80
C LYS A 38 15.32 0.48 -21.82
N VAL A 39 15.50 1.08 -22.99
CA VAL A 39 15.66 2.53 -23.12
C VAL A 39 14.39 3.25 -22.71
N VAL A 40 13.22 2.80 -23.15
CA VAL A 40 11.93 3.39 -22.77
C VAL A 40 11.72 3.34 -21.25
N PHE A 41 11.97 2.19 -20.64
CA PHE A 41 11.85 2.07 -19.17
C PHE A 41 12.88 2.93 -18.43
N MET A 42 14.11 3.00 -18.93
CA MET A 42 15.15 3.85 -18.34
C MET A 42 14.76 5.33 -18.42
N VAL A 43 14.26 5.80 -19.57
CA VAL A 43 13.81 7.19 -19.75
C VAL A 43 12.61 7.48 -18.85
N ALA A 44 11.64 6.58 -18.78
CA ALA A 44 10.48 6.72 -17.90
C ALA A 44 10.89 6.78 -16.41
N ALA A 45 11.81 5.91 -16.00
CA ALA A 45 12.35 5.92 -14.64
C ALA A 45 13.10 7.22 -14.32
N CYS A 46 13.99 7.66 -15.21
CA CYS A 46 14.71 8.93 -15.05
C CYS A 46 13.74 10.13 -15.01
N ALA A 47 12.72 10.16 -15.86
CA ALA A 47 11.71 11.20 -15.89
C ALA A 47 10.92 11.26 -14.56
N SER A 48 10.53 10.09 -14.01
CA SER A 48 9.80 10.04 -12.75
C SER A 48 10.65 10.51 -11.56
N VAL A 49 11.92 10.09 -11.49
CA VAL A 49 12.86 10.53 -10.45
C VAL A 49 13.12 12.05 -10.57
N LEU A 50 13.32 12.54 -11.79
CA LEU A 50 13.51 13.97 -12.04
C LEU A 50 12.28 14.79 -11.64
N ALA A 51 11.08 14.32 -11.94
CA ALA A 51 9.84 14.98 -11.54
C ALA A 51 9.71 15.11 -10.02
N VAL A 52 9.97 14.02 -9.28
CA VAL A 52 9.95 14.03 -7.81
C VAL A 52 11.03 14.99 -7.27
N PHE A 53 12.24 14.94 -7.84
CA PHE A 53 13.33 15.84 -7.45
C PHE A 53 12.96 17.32 -7.67
N LEU A 54 12.37 17.66 -8.80
CA LEU A 54 11.93 19.02 -9.11
C LEU A 54 10.83 19.51 -8.16
N ILE A 55 9.86 18.63 -7.82
CA ILE A 55 8.83 18.96 -6.82
C ILE A 55 9.48 19.23 -5.46
N CYS A 56 10.37 18.38 -5.00
CA CYS A 56 11.08 18.59 -3.73
C CYS A 56 11.90 19.90 -3.77
N LEU A 57 12.64 20.15 -4.84
CA LEU A 57 13.43 21.36 -5.01
C LEU A 57 12.55 22.61 -4.93
N PHE A 58 11.42 22.61 -5.64
CA PHE A 58 10.47 23.72 -5.64
C PHE A 58 9.88 23.98 -4.24
N LEU A 59 9.47 22.91 -3.54
CA LEU A 59 8.93 23.00 -2.18
C LEU A 59 9.96 23.56 -1.19
N PHE A 60 11.20 23.07 -1.24
CA PHE A 60 12.25 23.56 -0.37
C PHE A 60 12.69 25.00 -0.71
N ALA A 61 12.82 25.32 -1.98
CA ALA A 61 13.23 26.66 -2.42
C ALA A 61 12.21 27.74 -2.00
N ASN A 62 10.93 27.43 -1.95
CA ASN A 62 9.88 28.36 -1.54
C ASN A 62 9.56 28.27 -0.04
N GLY A 63 9.58 27.06 0.52
CA GLY A 63 9.19 26.81 1.92
C GLY A 63 10.25 27.25 2.93
N LEU A 64 11.54 26.97 2.68
CA LEU A 64 12.62 27.32 3.64
C LEU A 64 12.74 28.82 3.92
N PRO A 65 12.72 29.71 2.90
CA PRO A 65 12.75 31.16 3.17
C PRO A 65 11.54 31.66 3.96
N ALA A 66 10.35 31.08 3.73
CA ALA A 66 9.15 31.41 4.49
C ALA A 66 9.28 30.99 5.97
N ILE A 67 9.74 29.77 6.22
CA ILE A 67 9.96 29.26 7.59
C ILE A 67 11.06 30.08 8.30
N ALA A 68 12.13 30.46 7.60
CA ALA A 68 13.19 31.29 8.15
C ALA A 68 12.69 32.69 8.57
N LYS A 69 11.78 33.31 7.80
CA LYS A 69 11.15 34.60 8.15
C LYS A 69 10.23 34.52 9.36
N ILE A 70 9.45 33.44 9.49
CA ILE A 70 8.53 33.23 10.62
C ILE A 70 9.29 32.86 11.91
N GLY A 71 10.42 32.21 11.76
CA GLY A 71 11.21 31.58 12.81
C GLY A 71 10.83 30.09 12.98
N PRO A 72 11.81 29.18 12.84
CA PRO A 72 11.53 27.72 12.82
C PRO A 72 10.87 27.21 14.11
N VAL A 73 11.27 27.73 15.26
CA VAL A 73 10.70 27.34 16.56
C VAL A 73 9.26 27.80 16.68
N LYS A 74 8.96 29.03 16.29
CA LYS A 74 7.59 29.59 16.31
C LYS A 74 6.68 28.89 15.32
N PHE A 75 7.19 28.47 14.18
CA PHE A 75 6.46 27.72 13.18
C PHE A 75 6.12 26.32 13.68
N LEU A 76 7.09 25.57 14.24
CA LEU A 76 6.87 24.19 14.70
C LEU A 76 6.06 24.09 15.99
N LEU A 77 6.31 24.97 16.96
CA LEU A 77 5.67 24.93 18.29
C LEU A 77 4.49 25.89 18.43
N GLY A 78 4.20 26.69 17.40
CA GLY A 78 3.04 27.58 17.43
C GLY A 78 1.73 26.81 17.49
N THR A 79 0.82 27.24 18.35
CA THR A 79 -0.47 26.57 18.61
C THR A 79 -1.63 27.12 17.80
N THR A 80 -1.44 28.21 17.08
CA THR A 80 -2.49 28.87 16.31
C THR A 80 -2.10 29.01 14.83
N TRP A 81 -3.00 28.55 13.95
CA TRP A 81 -2.89 28.71 12.51
C TRP A 81 -3.93 29.70 12.04
N LYS A 82 -3.53 30.96 11.84
CA LYS A 82 -4.36 32.03 11.26
C LYS A 82 -3.50 32.88 10.32
N PRO A 83 -3.36 32.48 9.05
CA PRO A 83 -2.55 33.21 8.05
C PRO A 83 -2.95 34.66 7.90
N SER A 84 -4.25 34.98 8.05
CA SER A 84 -4.77 36.37 8.00
C SER A 84 -4.23 37.29 9.11
N ASN A 85 -3.69 36.74 10.19
CA ASN A 85 -3.14 37.43 11.35
C ASN A 85 -1.65 37.13 11.56
N ASP A 86 -0.93 36.72 10.51
CA ASP A 86 0.49 36.33 10.54
C ASP A 86 0.86 35.30 11.62
N LYS A 87 -0.10 34.44 11.99
CA LYS A 87 0.13 33.35 12.94
C LYS A 87 0.21 32.00 12.20
N PHE A 88 1.42 31.44 12.15
CA PHE A 88 1.73 30.21 11.43
C PHE A 88 2.25 29.15 12.40
N GLY A 89 1.40 28.51 13.17
CA GLY A 89 1.76 27.42 14.08
C GLY A 89 1.21 26.08 13.61
N ILE A 90 2.08 25.10 13.31
CA ILE A 90 1.67 23.76 12.81
C ILE A 90 1.56 22.70 13.90
N PHE A 91 1.86 23.04 15.15
CA PHE A 91 1.84 22.08 16.27
C PHE A 91 0.51 21.31 16.41
N PRO A 92 -0.67 21.95 16.35
CA PRO A 92 -1.95 21.23 16.43
C PRO A 92 -2.15 20.22 15.29
N MET A 93 -1.65 20.56 14.07
CA MET A 93 -1.74 19.66 12.91
C MET A 93 -0.86 18.43 13.09
N ILE A 94 0.35 18.59 13.66
CA ILE A 94 1.25 17.46 13.95
C ILE A 94 0.59 16.52 14.97
N ILE A 95 0.07 17.08 16.06
CA ILE A 95 -0.63 16.29 17.09
C ILE A 95 -1.85 15.59 16.51
N ALA A 96 -2.68 16.29 15.73
CA ALA A 96 -3.85 15.70 15.09
C ALA A 96 -3.48 14.54 14.17
N SER A 97 -2.43 14.66 13.36
CA SER A 97 -1.97 13.56 12.49
C SER A 97 -1.51 12.33 13.27
N ILE A 98 -0.85 12.52 14.41
CA ILE A 98 -0.44 11.43 15.30
C ILE A 98 -1.68 10.72 15.89
N TYR A 99 -2.67 11.48 16.37
CA TYR A 99 -3.91 10.90 16.92
C TYR A 99 -4.69 10.12 15.86
N VAL A 100 -4.87 10.69 14.65
CA VAL A 100 -5.59 10.04 13.56
C VAL A 100 -4.88 8.77 13.11
N THR A 101 -3.58 8.85 12.89
CA THR A 101 -2.76 7.69 12.48
C THR A 101 -2.70 6.63 13.58
N GLY A 102 -2.48 7.05 14.84
CA GLY A 102 -2.47 6.14 15.99
C GLY A 102 -3.81 5.42 16.17
N GLY A 103 -4.93 6.15 16.05
CA GLY A 103 -6.26 5.56 16.09
C GLY A 103 -6.53 4.58 14.96
N ALA A 104 -6.11 4.93 13.74
CA ALA A 104 -6.23 4.04 12.58
C ALA A 104 -5.43 2.75 12.74
N ILE A 105 -4.21 2.83 13.26
CA ILE A 105 -3.34 1.68 13.53
C ILE A 105 -3.94 0.80 14.63
N LEU A 106 -4.39 1.42 15.73
CA LEU A 106 -4.96 0.70 16.86
C LEU A 106 -6.19 -0.14 16.48
N ILE A 107 -6.99 0.36 15.54
CA ILE A 107 -8.20 -0.33 15.06
C ILE A 107 -7.87 -1.23 13.88
N GLY A 108 -7.17 -0.71 12.88
CA GLY A 108 -6.95 -1.38 11.59
C GLY A 108 -5.99 -2.55 11.68
N VAL A 109 -4.88 -2.44 12.43
CA VAL A 109 -3.87 -3.50 12.50
C VAL A 109 -4.41 -4.79 13.11
N PRO A 110 -5.09 -4.80 14.28
CA PRO A 110 -5.65 -6.03 14.83
C PRO A 110 -6.62 -6.70 13.86
N ILE A 111 -7.55 -5.94 13.27
CA ILE A 111 -8.53 -6.46 12.32
C ILE A 111 -7.83 -7.07 11.10
N ALA A 112 -6.84 -6.37 10.55
CA ALA A 112 -6.08 -6.85 9.39
C ALA A 112 -5.29 -8.12 9.71
N LEU A 113 -4.64 -8.21 10.87
CA LEU A 113 -3.86 -9.38 11.26
C LEU A 113 -4.75 -10.60 11.50
N PHE A 114 -5.86 -10.46 12.21
CA PHE A 114 -6.80 -11.57 12.39
C PHE A 114 -7.39 -12.03 11.04
N THR A 115 -7.73 -11.09 10.16
CA THR A 115 -8.22 -11.41 8.81
C THR A 115 -7.15 -12.14 7.99
N SER A 116 -5.89 -11.70 8.05
CA SER A 116 -4.79 -12.35 7.31
C SER A 116 -4.51 -13.76 7.80
N VAL A 117 -4.52 -13.99 9.12
CA VAL A 117 -4.37 -15.33 9.72
C VAL A 117 -5.55 -16.23 9.32
N PHE A 118 -6.78 -15.70 9.38
CA PHE A 118 -7.96 -16.43 8.92
C PHE A 118 -7.83 -16.82 7.45
N MET A 119 -7.48 -15.88 6.58
CA MET A 119 -7.33 -16.12 5.13
C MET A 119 -6.19 -17.09 4.81
N ALA A 120 -5.08 -17.00 5.54
CA ALA A 120 -3.92 -17.83 5.26
C ALA A 120 -4.09 -19.29 5.69
N ARG A 121 -4.79 -19.56 6.82
CA ARG A 121 -4.76 -20.89 7.49
C ARG A 121 -6.12 -21.51 7.79
N TYR A 122 -7.20 -20.75 7.85
CA TYR A 122 -8.54 -21.23 8.20
C TYR A 122 -9.56 -21.17 7.07
N CYS A 123 -9.32 -20.31 6.08
CA CYS A 123 -10.34 -19.98 5.07
C CYS A 123 -10.49 -21.11 4.03
N PRO A 124 -11.69 -21.72 3.87
CA PRO A 124 -11.93 -22.66 2.81
C PRO A 124 -11.88 -21.98 1.44
N GLN A 125 -11.42 -22.71 0.42
CA GLN A 125 -11.22 -22.19 -0.94
C GLN A 125 -12.45 -21.50 -1.56
N LYS A 126 -13.65 -21.94 -1.17
CA LYS A 126 -14.91 -21.36 -1.66
C LYS A 126 -15.12 -19.92 -1.18
N ILE A 127 -14.68 -19.61 0.05
CA ILE A 127 -14.82 -18.28 0.68
C ILE A 127 -13.57 -17.44 0.40
N TYR A 128 -12.40 -18.05 0.29
CA TYR A 128 -11.15 -17.36 0.05
C TYR A 128 -11.15 -16.50 -1.22
N ARG A 129 -11.61 -17.08 -2.35
CA ARG A 129 -11.63 -16.37 -3.64
C ARG A 129 -12.45 -15.07 -3.59
N PRO A 130 -13.75 -15.08 -3.20
CA PRO A 130 -14.53 -13.86 -3.15
C PRO A 130 -14.00 -12.87 -2.10
N LEU A 131 -13.51 -13.34 -0.95
CA LEU A 131 -12.93 -12.48 0.08
C LEU A 131 -11.67 -11.76 -0.42
N LYS A 132 -10.78 -12.49 -1.08
CA LYS A 132 -9.57 -11.91 -1.67
C LYS A 132 -9.90 -10.89 -2.75
N SER A 133 -10.81 -11.22 -3.67
CA SER A 133 -11.27 -10.27 -4.70
C SER A 133 -11.89 -9.01 -4.08
N GLY A 134 -12.66 -9.15 -2.99
CA GLY A 134 -13.22 -8.01 -2.27
C GLY A 134 -12.14 -7.10 -1.68
N ILE A 135 -11.10 -7.68 -1.06
CA ILE A 135 -9.97 -6.92 -0.51
C ILE A 135 -9.16 -6.23 -1.61
N GLU A 136 -8.92 -6.92 -2.73
CA GLU A 136 -8.24 -6.34 -3.90
C GLU A 136 -9.04 -5.19 -4.53
N LEU A 137 -10.36 -5.31 -4.61
CA LEU A 137 -11.24 -4.23 -5.04
C LEU A 137 -11.14 -3.03 -4.10
N MET A 138 -11.16 -3.25 -2.79
CA MET A 138 -10.95 -2.16 -1.81
C MET A 138 -9.60 -1.46 -2.01
N ALA A 139 -8.54 -2.21 -2.33
CA ALA A 139 -7.22 -1.62 -2.60
C ALA A 139 -7.22 -0.72 -3.85
N GLY A 140 -8.06 -1.03 -4.85
CA GLY A 140 -8.20 -0.29 -6.10
C GLY A 140 -9.06 0.98 -6.03
N VAL A 141 -9.84 1.18 -4.96
CA VAL A 141 -10.69 2.37 -4.82
C VAL A 141 -9.84 3.62 -4.57
N PRO A 142 -10.01 4.72 -5.33
CA PRO A 142 -9.33 5.99 -5.08
C PRO A 142 -9.63 6.55 -3.68
N SER A 143 -8.62 7.11 -3.02
CA SER A 143 -8.75 7.61 -1.64
C SER A 143 -9.83 8.69 -1.48
N ILE A 144 -10.03 9.53 -2.50
CA ILE A 144 -11.07 10.56 -2.50
C ILE A 144 -12.49 9.96 -2.39
N VAL A 145 -12.72 8.77 -2.97
CA VAL A 145 -14.01 8.06 -2.88
C VAL A 145 -14.24 7.60 -1.45
N TYR A 146 -13.20 7.08 -0.78
CA TYR A 146 -13.27 6.76 0.65
C TYR A 146 -13.58 8.00 1.49
N GLY A 147 -12.93 9.14 1.19
CA GLY A 147 -13.19 10.40 1.88
C GLY A 147 -14.62 10.87 1.74
N PHE A 148 -15.18 10.80 0.52
CA PHE A 148 -16.57 11.13 0.26
C PHE A 148 -17.55 10.17 0.98
N PHE A 149 -17.29 8.87 0.93
CA PHE A 149 -18.04 7.88 1.69
C PHE A 149 -18.00 8.15 3.20
N GLY A 150 -16.82 8.48 3.72
CA GLY A 150 -16.65 8.88 5.12
C GLY A 150 -17.47 10.11 5.48
N LEU A 151 -17.47 11.13 4.63
CA LEU A 151 -18.26 12.35 4.82
C LEU A 151 -19.76 12.07 4.84
N VAL A 152 -20.25 11.23 3.93
CA VAL A 152 -21.70 10.97 3.75
C VAL A 152 -22.23 9.96 4.77
N LEU A 153 -21.46 8.96 5.18
CA LEU A 153 -21.92 7.90 6.06
C LEU A 153 -21.31 7.97 7.46
N MET A 154 -19.98 8.11 7.58
CA MET A 154 -19.30 8.06 8.87
C MET A 154 -19.54 9.30 9.71
N VAL A 155 -19.48 10.48 9.09
CA VAL A 155 -19.68 11.75 9.80
C VAL A 155 -21.10 11.84 10.38
N PRO A 156 -22.20 11.57 9.66
CA PRO A 156 -23.55 11.54 10.25
C PRO A 156 -23.74 10.47 11.30
N LEU A 157 -23.10 9.28 11.13
CA LEU A 157 -23.18 8.21 12.10
C LEU A 157 -22.53 8.61 13.43
N ILE A 158 -21.35 9.22 13.40
CA ILE A 158 -20.64 9.69 14.58
C ILE A 158 -21.41 10.84 15.22
N ARG A 159 -21.96 11.75 14.43
CA ARG A 159 -22.79 12.85 14.90
C ARG A 159 -24.03 12.35 15.65
N SER A 160 -24.68 11.29 15.17
CA SER A 160 -25.87 10.73 15.81
C SER A 160 -25.57 9.98 17.09
N THR A 161 -24.37 9.40 17.24
CA THR A 161 -23.97 8.59 18.39
C THR A 161 -23.28 9.40 19.50
N PHE A 162 -22.39 10.31 19.10
CA PHE A 162 -21.54 11.06 20.03
C PHE A 162 -21.88 12.56 20.09
N GLY A 163 -22.77 13.06 19.20
CA GLY A 163 -23.09 14.48 19.12
C GLY A 163 -22.01 15.30 18.37
N GLY A 164 -22.02 16.63 18.54
CA GLY A 164 -21.05 17.51 17.92
C GLY A 164 -21.26 17.71 16.41
N THR A 165 -20.22 18.10 15.68
CA THR A 165 -20.24 18.29 14.21
C THR A 165 -20.17 16.97 13.44
N GLY A 166 -19.68 15.91 14.07
CA GLY A 166 -19.42 14.61 13.47
C GLY A 166 -18.11 14.55 12.67
N THR A 167 -17.58 15.72 12.22
CA THR A 167 -16.23 15.80 11.64
C THR A 167 -15.22 15.79 12.78
N SER A 168 -14.58 14.66 12.98
CA SER A 168 -13.72 14.43 14.14
C SER A 168 -12.52 13.56 13.80
N TRP A 169 -11.51 13.61 14.65
CA TRP A 169 -10.35 12.72 14.53
C TRP A 169 -10.75 11.24 14.58
N LEU A 170 -11.84 10.89 15.29
CA LEU A 170 -12.36 9.54 15.37
C LEU A 170 -12.94 9.07 14.04
N ALA A 171 -13.70 9.92 13.33
CA ALA A 171 -14.20 9.63 12.00
C ALA A 171 -13.04 9.40 11.01
N ALA A 172 -12.02 10.27 11.07
CA ALA A 172 -10.82 10.16 10.24
C ALA A 172 -10.03 8.88 10.58
N SER A 173 -9.87 8.53 11.85
CA SER A 173 -9.17 7.31 12.28
C SER A 173 -9.87 6.04 11.81
N LEU A 174 -11.21 5.97 11.92
CA LEU A 174 -11.99 4.82 11.45
C LEU A 174 -11.87 4.67 9.94
N LEU A 175 -12.04 5.76 9.20
CA LEU A 175 -11.90 5.74 7.75
C LEU A 175 -10.51 5.28 7.31
N LEU A 176 -9.48 5.87 7.90
CA LEU A 176 -8.09 5.53 7.62
C LEU A 176 -7.77 4.09 8.02
N GLY A 177 -8.32 3.62 9.15
CA GLY A 177 -8.23 2.22 9.58
C GLY A 177 -8.76 1.25 8.52
N ILE A 178 -9.91 1.57 7.89
CA ILE A 178 -10.48 0.77 6.80
C ILE A 178 -9.56 0.81 5.57
N MET A 179 -9.01 1.96 5.22
CA MET A 179 -8.16 2.13 4.03
C MET A 179 -6.83 1.38 4.11
N ILE A 180 -6.28 1.16 5.31
CA ILE A 180 -5.02 0.42 5.46
C ILE A 180 -5.23 -1.10 5.48
N LEU A 181 -6.45 -1.60 5.74
CA LEU A 181 -6.76 -3.03 5.81
C LEU A 181 -6.23 -3.83 4.61
N PRO A 182 -6.53 -3.45 3.34
CA PRO A 182 -6.11 -4.25 2.19
C PRO A 182 -4.59 -4.42 2.11
N THR A 183 -3.84 -3.37 2.42
CA THR A 183 -2.38 -3.38 2.38
C THR A 183 -1.80 -4.33 3.42
N ILE A 184 -2.27 -4.23 4.67
CA ILE A 184 -1.78 -5.06 5.77
C ILE A 184 -2.21 -6.51 5.58
N ILE A 185 -3.45 -6.77 5.19
CA ILE A 185 -3.97 -8.13 4.96
C ILE A 185 -3.18 -8.80 3.84
N GLY A 186 -2.99 -8.14 2.69
CA GLY A 186 -2.33 -8.74 1.53
C GLY A 186 -0.87 -9.12 1.80
N VAL A 187 -0.12 -8.25 2.44
CA VAL A 187 1.30 -8.50 2.76
C VAL A 187 1.44 -9.52 3.89
N SER A 188 0.62 -9.41 4.96
CA SER A 188 0.63 -10.38 6.07
C SER A 188 0.19 -11.76 5.64
N GLU A 189 -0.85 -11.88 4.81
CA GLU A 189 -1.30 -13.16 4.24
C GLU A 189 -0.18 -13.83 3.44
N SER A 190 0.49 -13.06 2.57
CA SER A 190 1.60 -13.57 1.76
C SER A 190 2.76 -14.06 2.65
N ALA A 191 3.09 -13.32 3.70
CA ALA A 191 4.14 -13.71 4.66
C ALA A 191 3.78 -14.99 5.42
N LEU A 192 2.53 -15.13 5.87
CA LEU A 192 2.03 -16.30 6.56
C LEU A 192 2.01 -17.56 5.66
N ARG A 193 1.73 -17.39 4.36
CA ARG A 193 1.76 -18.46 3.37
C ARG A 193 3.18 -18.85 2.96
N ALA A 194 4.13 -17.93 3.06
CA ALA A 194 5.54 -18.19 2.74
C ALA A 194 6.23 -19.06 3.78
N VAL A 195 5.67 -19.26 4.99
CA VAL A 195 6.22 -20.16 6.00
C VAL A 195 6.10 -21.61 5.50
N PRO A 196 7.22 -22.39 5.43
CA PRO A 196 7.21 -23.76 4.95
C PRO A 196 6.24 -24.65 5.74
N GLU A 197 5.53 -25.53 5.05
CA GLU A 197 4.53 -26.44 5.67
C GLU A 197 5.16 -27.41 6.69
N THR A 198 6.46 -27.69 6.55
CA THR A 198 7.23 -28.51 7.50
C THR A 198 7.19 -27.98 8.94
N TYR A 199 7.07 -26.66 9.14
CA TYR A 199 6.90 -26.08 10.48
C TYR A 199 5.54 -26.43 11.07
N TYR A 200 4.51 -26.44 10.24
CA TYR A 200 3.16 -26.80 10.63
C TYR A 200 3.05 -28.28 10.98
N GLU A 201 3.53 -29.15 10.07
CA GLU A 201 3.51 -30.62 10.26
C GLU A 201 4.37 -31.04 11.45
N GLY A 202 5.56 -30.45 11.61
CA GLY A 202 6.45 -30.74 12.74
C GLY A 202 5.82 -30.40 14.09
N ALA A 203 5.12 -29.27 14.19
CA ALA A 203 4.42 -28.89 15.43
C ALA A 203 3.26 -29.83 15.75
N LEU A 204 2.49 -30.28 14.74
CA LEU A 204 1.43 -31.27 14.92
C LEU A 204 1.99 -32.64 15.34
N ALA A 205 3.13 -33.05 14.76
CA ALA A 205 3.80 -34.31 15.13
C ALA A 205 4.26 -34.30 16.61
N LEU A 206 4.57 -33.15 17.18
CA LEU A 206 4.87 -32.98 18.60
C LEU A 206 3.61 -32.85 19.48
N GLY A 207 2.41 -33.06 18.92
CA GLY A 207 1.16 -33.05 19.67
C GLY A 207 0.54 -31.65 19.89
N ALA A 208 1.02 -30.61 19.21
CA ALA A 208 0.40 -29.28 19.28
C ALA A 208 -0.97 -29.30 18.57
N THR A 209 -1.95 -28.55 19.11
CA THR A 209 -3.23 -28.36 18.43
C THR A 209 -3.06 -27.40 17.24
N HIS A 210 -3.99 -27.46 16.29
CA HIS A 210 -4.01 -26.55 15.12
C HIS A 210 -3.87 -25.06 15.52
N ILE A 211 -4.63 -24.62 16.52
CA ILE A 211 -4.58 -23.24 17.03
C ILE A 211 -3.20 -22.93 17.63
N GLN A 212 -2.65 -23.83 18.43
CA GLN A 212 -1.32 -23.65 19.03
C GLN A 212 -0.24 -23.56 17.97
N THR A 213 -0.30 -24.40 16.94
CA THR A 213 0.64 -24.38 15.80
C THR A 213 0.61 -23.03 15.09
N ILE A 214 -0.58 -22.50 14.80
CA ILE A 214 -0.68 -21.23 14.10
C ILE A 214 -0.13 -20.08 14.95
N PHE A 215 -0.59 -19.91 16.17
CA PHE A 215 -0.23 -18.74 16.99
C PHE A 215 1.16 -18.85 17.65
N LYS A 216 1.67 -20.05 17.93
CA LYS A 216 2.98 -20.24 18.58
C LYS A 216 4.13 -20.58 17.62
N VAL A 217 3.83 -21.02 16.39
CA VAL A 217 4.85 -21.41 15.42
C VAL A 217 4.77 -20.58 14.15
N ILE A 218 3.62 -20.58 13.44
CA ILE A 218 3.49 -19.95 12.12
C ILE A 218 3.53 -18.42 12.22
N VAL A 219 2.76 -17.81 13.11
CA VAL A 219 2.73 -16.34 13.27
C VAL A 219 4.09 -15.80 13.72
N PRO A 220 4.79 -16.39 14.71
CA PRO A 220 6.15 -15.97 15.05
C PRO A 220 7.16 -16.22 13.91
N ALA A 221 7.04 -17.31 13.14
CA ALA A 221 7.90 -17.55 11.99
C ALA A 221 7.72 -16.50 10.88
N ALA A 222 6.50 -15.97 10.70
CA ALA A 222 6.17 -14.92 9.73
C ALA A 222 6.37 -13.49 10.27
N HIS A 223 6.89 -13.29 11.48
CA HIS A 223 6.86 -12.00 12.17
C HIS A 223 7.53 -10.86 11.37
N SER A 224 8.63 -11.13 10.67
CA SER A 224 9.33 -10.12 9.85
C SER A 224 8.44 -9.58 8.73
N GLY A 225 7.70 -10.47 8.06
CA GLY A 225 6.74 -10.08 7.02
C GLY A 225 5.50 -9.37 7.59
N ILE A 226 5.03 -9.77 8.77
CA ILE A 226 3.93 -9.10 9.48
C ILE A 226 4.35 -7.67 9.89
N ILE A 227 5.54 -7.50 10.45
CA ILE A 227 6.06 -6.16 10.79
C ILE A 227 6.17 -5.30 9.53
N THR A 228 6.69 -5.85 8.43
CA THR A 228 6.76 -5.14 7.14
C THR A 228 5.37 -4.70 6.67
N ALA A 229 4.37 -5.56 6.79
CA ALA A 229 2.98 -5.24 6.44
C ALA A 229 2.43 -4.07 7.28
N VAL A 230 2.68 -4.09 8.59
CA VAL A 230 2.26 -3.01 9.50
C VAL A 230 2.98 -1.70 9.17
N VAL A 231 4.29 -1.74 8.93
CA VAL A 231 5.08 -0.55 8.56
C VAL A 231 4.59 0.05 7.23
N LEU A 232 4.27 -0.79 6.24
CA LEU A 232 3.69 -0.33 4.96
C LEU A 232 2.30 0.30 5.18
N GLY A 233 1.47 -0.31 6.01
CA GLY A 233 0.16 0.25 6.39
C GLY A 233 0.30 1.59 7.11
N CYS A 234 1.23 1.72 8.05
CA CYS A 234 1.55 2.98 8.74
C CYS A 234 2.04 4.05 7.75
N GLY A 235 2.95 3.70 6.83
CA GLY A 235 3.43 4.63 5.80
C GLY A 235 2.30 5.14 4.92
N ARG A 236 1.37 4.27 4.52
CA ARG A 236 0.17 4.67 3.78
C ARG A 236 -0.74 5.58 4.61
N ALA A 237 -0.94 5.26 5.90
CA ALA A 237 -1.75 6.07 6.79
C ALA A 237 -1.20 7.50 6.97
N ILE A 238 0.09 7.64 7.18
CA ILE A 238 0.75 8.96 7.34
C ILE A 238 0.69 9.77 6.04
N GLY A 239 0.79 9.11 4.88
CA GLY A 239 0.76 9.76 3.57
C GLY A 239 -0.63 10.19 3.09
N GLU A 240 -1.71 9.77 3.78
CA GLU A 240 -3.08 10.04 3.34
C GLU A 240 -3.55 11.44 3.77
N ALA A 241 -3.64 12.35 2.81
CA ALA A 241 -4.08 13.73 3.06
C ALA A 241 -5.50 13.99 2.55
N MET A 242 -5.86 13.46 1.37
CA MET A 242 -7.11 13.81 0.67
C MET A 242 -8.35 13.32 1.41
N ALA A 243 -8.40 12.03 1.77
CA ALA A 243 -9.55 11.45 2.45
C ALA A 243 -9.73 12.05 3.86
N ILE A 244 -8.61 12.29 4.56
CA ILE A 244 -8.63 12.87 5.92
C ILE A 244 -9.17 14.30 5.89
N SER A 245 -8.73 15.14 4.94
CA SER A 245 -9.19 16.54 4.85
C SER A 245 -10.70 16.66 4.64
N LEU A 246 -11.33 15.70 3.96
CA LEU A 246 -12.78 15.67 3.76
C LEU A 246 -13.53 15.29 5.04
N VAL A 247 -13.01 14.36 5.84
CA VAL A 247 -13.72 13.77 6.99
C VAL A 247 -13.38 14.48 8.31
N ALA A 248 -12.12 14.87 8.51
CA ALA A 248 -11.70 15.61 9.70
C ALA A 248 -12.05 17.10 9.64
N GLY A 249 -12.34 17.63 8.43
CA GLY A 249 -12.55 19.04 8.21
C GLY A 249 -11.24 19.84 8.16
N SER A 250 -11.35 21.14 7.88
CA SER A 250 -10.20 22.06 7.77
C SER A 250 -9.96 22.87 9.04
N ALA A 251 -10.64 22.57 10.14
CA ALA A 251 -10.48 23.31 11.39
C ALA A 251 -9.18 22.90 12.09
N VAL A 252 -8.29 23.87 12.27
CA VAL A 252 -7.00 23.70 12.95
C VAL A 252 -7.19 23.96 14.44
N ASN A 253 -7.81 23.02 15.13
CA ASN A 253 -7.97 23.05 16.57
C ASN A 253 -7.22 21.87 17.21
N PHE A 254 -6.91 21.97 18.51
CA PHE A 254 -6.42 20.80 19.23
C PHE A 254 -7.48 19.68 19.19
N PRO A 255 -7.08 18.43 18.92
CA PRO A 255 -8.00 17.31 18.91
C PRO A 255 -8.50 17.07 20.34
N LEU A 256 -9.70 17.57 20.64
CA LEU A 256 -10.43 17.17 21.82
C LEU A 256 -11.16 15.87 21.53
N PRO A 257 -11.28 14.93 22.51
CA PRO A 257 -12.01 13.70 22.29
C PRO A 257 -13.46 14.06 21.97
N PHE A 258 -13.94 13.73 20.78
CA PHE A 258 -15.31 13.93 20.27
C PHE A 258 -15.67 15.27 19.61
N ASN A 259 -14.74 16.21 19.41
CA ASN A 259 -14.98 17.41 18.57
C ASN A 259 -13.99 17.49 17.42
#